data_1694a73697e5d4b9de9a81de8765e96e
#
_entry.id   1694a73697e5d4b9de9a81de8765e96e
#
_cell.length_a   1.000
_cell.length_b   1.000
_cell.length_c   1.000
_cell.angle_alpha   90.00
_cell.angle_beta   90.00
_cell.angle_gamma   90.00
#
_symmetry.space_group_name_H-M   'P 1'
#
loop_
_entity.id
_entity.type
_entity.pdbx_description
1 polymer ?
#
loop_
_entity_poly.entity_id
_entity_poly.type
_entity_poly.pdbx_seq_one_letter_code
_entity_poly.pdbx_strand_id
1 'polypeptide(L)'
;MLLKKITLKNFRQFKGVQSVEFATDPQKNVTVIMGENGSGKTTLAQAFTWCLYGVTDFKTQSVINLSYANEMAIGESTTVYVELILTHKGIDYTIVKNQGYTKDRTGEVKAVSTQLVIHYKDRNGQTETVREAQTVGKIKEILPQELSRYFFFDGERIDKMSEDIQS
;
A
#
# COMPACT_ATOMS: atom_id res chain seq x y z
N MET A 1 -14.88 -3.73 -6.31
CA MET A 1 -13.83 -4.00 -5.29
C MET A 1 -14.22 -3.31 -4.01
N LEU A 2 -14.03 -3.96 -2.86
CA LEU A 2 -14.25 -3.40 -1.52
C LEU A 2 -12.97 -3.60 -0.72
N LEU A 3 -12.30 -2.51 -0.36
CA LEU A 3 -11.11 -2.53 0.50
C LEU A 3 -11.55 -2.71 1.95
N LYS A 4 -10.97 -3.69 2.65
CA LYS A 4 -11.32 -4.03 4.04
C LYS A 4 -10.28 -3.51 5.03
N LYS A 5 -9.00 -3.67 4.71
CA LYS A 5 -7.90 -3.34 5.62
C LYS A 5 -6.63 -3.02 4.86
N ILE A 6 -5.85 -2.11 5.37
CA ILE A 6 -4.45 -1.90 5.00
C ILE A 6 -3.59 -2.04 6.25
N THR A 7 -2.48 -2.77 6.13
CA THR A 7 -1.45 -2.90 7.18
C THR A 7 -0.12 -2.47 6.60
N LEU A 8 0.63 -1.66 7.36
CA LEU A 8 1.94 -1.16 6.98
C LEU A 8 2.96 -1.54 8.06
N LYS A 9 4.18 -1.90 7.65
CA LYS A 9 5.30 -2.09 8.57
C LYS A 9 6.50 -1.27 8.13
N ASN A 10 6.95 -0.36 9.00
CA ASN A 10 8.12 0.50 8.80
C ASN A 10 8.08 1.28 7.49
N PHE A 11 6.89 1.68 7.03
CA PHE A 11 6.67 2.37 5.76
C PHE A 11 6.62 3.88 5.96
N ARG A 12 7.62 4.60 5.43
CA ARG A 12 7.74 6.07 5.50
C ARG A 12 7.61 6.57 6.95
N GLN A 13 6.64 7.46 7.26
CA GLN A 13 6.43 7.94 8.63
C GLN A 13 5.81 6.91 9.59
N PHE A 14 5.31 5.80 9.08
CA PHE A 14 4.74 4.74 9.91
C PHE A 14 5.83 3.77 10.41
N LYS A 15 6.29 3.98 11.66
CA LYS A 15 7.24 3.08 12.33
C LYS A 15 6.49 1.94 13.01
N GLY A 16 7.06 0.73 12.97
CA GLY A 16 6.43 -0.48 13.49
C GLY A 16 5.28 -0.93 12.57
N VAL A 17 4.36 -1.69 13.13
CA VAL A 17 3.17 -2.20 12.44
C VAL A 17 1.99 -1.29 12.74
N GLN A 18 1.35 -0.76 11.71
CA GLN A 18 0.17 0.08 11.78
C GLN A 18 -0.90 -0.47 10.84
N SER A 19 -2.17 -0.38 11.22
CA SER A 19 -3.26 -0.82 10.35
C SER A 19 -4.47 0.11 10.42
N VAL A 20 -5.19 0.17 9.31
CA VAL A 20 -6.45 0.89 9.17
C VAL A 20 -7.49 -0.08 8.62
N GLU A 21 -8.62 -0.19 9.29
CA GLU A 21 -9.79 -0.92 8.82
C GLU A 21 -10.76 0.06 8.16
N PHE A 22 -11.33 -0.37 7.04
CA PHE A 22 -12.25 0.44 6.24
C PHE A 22 -13.69 -0.01 6.44
N ALA A 23 -14.61 0.90 6.25
CA ALA A 23 -16.04 0.60 6.29
C ALA A 23 -16.41 -0.43 5.20
N THR A 24 -17.07 -1.51 5.61
CA THR A 24 -17.45 -2.63 4.72
C THR A 24 -18.95 -2.86 4.65
N ASP A 25 -19.75 -2.04 5.33
CA ASP A 25 -21.21 -2.12 5.26
C ASP A 25 -21.68 -1.79 3.83
N PRO A 26 -22.57 -2.59 3.23
CA PRO A 26 -23.03 -2.36 1.85
C PRO A 26 -23.67 -0.99 1.60
N GLN A 27 -24.24 -0.38 2.63
CA GLN A 27 -24.92 0.93 2.55
C GLN A 27 -24.04 2.09 3.04
N LYS A 28 -22.98 1.78 3.83
CA LYS A 28 -22.09 2.77 4.46
C LYS A 28 -20.63 2.34 4.30
N ASN A 29 -20.15 2.31 3.06
CA ASN A 29 -18.81 1.84 2.69
C ASN A 29 -17.81 2.98 2.42
N VAL A 30 -18.06 4.17 2.92
CA VAL A 30 -17.13 5.30 2.85
C VAL A 30 -16.41 5.45 4.18
N THR A 31 -15.09 5.49 4.15
CA THR A 31 -14.23 5.78 5.29
C THR A 31 -13.62 7.17 5.13
N VAL A 32 -13.80 8.03 6.10
CA VAL A 32 -13.19 9.36 6.15
C VAL A 32 -11.97 9.31 7.06
N ILE A 33 -10.80 9.66 6.54
CA ILE A 33 -9.55 9.72 7.29
C ILE A 33 -9.23 11.17 7.57
N MET A 34 -9.28 11.55 8.84
CA MET A 34 -8.99 12.90 9.31
C MET A 34 -7.63 12.95 9.99
N GLY A 35 -6.96 14.09 9.89
CA GLY A 35 -5.69 14.33 10.56
C GLY A 35 -5.06 15.65 10.11
N GLU A 36 -4.13 16.16 10.90
CA GLU A 36 -3.37 17.37 10.57
C GLU A 36 -2.48 17.18 9.35
N ASN A 37 -1.96 18.28 8.80
CA ASN A 37 -0.98 18.23 7.73
C ASN A 37 0.28 17.50 8.21
N GLY A 38 0.81 16.59 7.39
CA GLY A 38 1.94 15.75 7.77
C GLY A 38 1.59 14.49 8.59
N SER A 39 0.34 14.28 9.00
CA SER A 39 -0.08 13.10 9.78
C SER A 39 0.00 11.75 9.03
N GLY A 40 0.20 11.78 7.72
CA GLY A 40 0.36 10.56 6.92
C GLY A 40 -0.80 10.18 6.01
N LYS A 41 -1.81 11.02 5.88
CA LYS A 41 -2.95 10.77 4.98
C LYS A 41 -2.50 10.43 3.56
N THR A 42 -1.70 11.29 2.96
CA THR A 42 -1.14 11.09 1.61
C THR A 42 -0.23 9.86 1.54
N THR A 43 0.56 9.60 2.60
CA THR A 43 1.41 8.40 2.65
C THR A 43 0.58 7.12 2.70
N LEU A 44 -0.56 7.12 3.39
CA LEU A 44 -1.47 5.98 3.40
C LEU A 44 -2.03 5.68 2.01
N ALA A 45 -2.48 6.73 1.28
CA ALA A 45 -2.92 6.59 -0.11
C ALA A 45 -1.79 6.07 -1.02
N GLN A 46 -0.56 6.57 -0.84
CA GLN A 46 0.59 6.13 -1.62
C GLN A 46 1.05 4.71 -1.25
N ALA A 47 0.86 4.26 0.00
CA ALA A 47 1.11 2.87 0.38
C ALA A 47 0.20 1.90 -0.38
N PHE A 48 -1.07 2.28 -0.60
CA PHE A 48 -2.00 1.52 -1.42
C PHE A 48 -1.53 1.40 -2.88
N THR A 49 -1.17 2.52 -3.54
CA THR A 49 -0.67 2.51 -4.93
C THR A 49 0.67 1.80 -5.05
N TRP A 50 1.55 1.95 -4.06
CA TRP A 50 2.80 1.23 -4.01
C TRP A 50 2.59 -0.28 -3.88
N CYS A 51 1.67 -0.72 -3.03
CA CYS A 51 1.37 -2.14 -2.86
C CYS A 51 0.91 -2.78 -4.18
N LEU A 52 -0.01 -2.14 -4.90
CA LEU A 52 -0.59 -2.69 -6.13
C LEU A 52 0.34 -2.53 -7.34
N TYR A 53 0.95 -1.36 -7.52
CA TYR A 53 1.64 -1.01 -8.78
C TYR A 53 3.13 -0.75 -8.62
N GLY A 54 3.64 -0.68 -7.39
CA GLY A 54 5.05 -0.36 -7.12
C GLY A 54 5.42 1.09 -7.33
N VAL A 55 4.46 2.00 -7.49
CA VAL A 55 4.68 3.42 -7.76
C VAL A 55 4.34 4.28 -6.56
N THR A 56 5.11 5.34 -6.37
CA THR A 56 4.86 6.41 -5.39
C THR A 56 5.25 7.75 -5.99
N ASP A 57 4.65 8.82 -5.48
CA ASP A 57 5.02 10.21 -5.83
C ASP A 57 6.04 10.80 -4.83
N PHE A 58 6.70 9.96 -4.03
CA PHE A 58 7.72 10.43 -3.10
C PHE A 58 8.96 10.94 -3.85
N LYS A 59 9.57 12.00 -3.34
CA LYS A 59 10.82 12.55 -3.89
C LYS A 59 11.96 11.54 -3.88
N THR A 60 11.92 10.56 -2.97
CA THR A 60 12.89 9.48 -2.87
C THR A 60 12.20 8.14 -3.14
N GLN A 61 12.87 7.23 -3.83
CA GLN A 61 12.33 5.88 -4.08
C GLN A 61 12.30 4.99 -2.82
N SER A 62 13.02 5.39 -1.76
CA SER A 62 13.08 4.64 -0.52
C SER A 62 11.75 4.74 0.23
N VAL A 63 11.18 3.60 0.61
CA VAL A 63 9.92 3.52 1.36
C VAL A 63 10.11 3.15 2.83
N ILE A 64 11.34 2.84 3.26
CA ILE A 64 11.62 2.52 4.67
C ILE A 64 11.41 3.74 5.58
N ASN A 65 10.93 3.50 6.80
CA ASN A 65 10.85 4.51 7.83
C ASN A 65 12.26 5.01 8.21
N LEU A 66 12.47 6.32 8.12
CA LEU A 66 13.82 6.91 8.30
C LEU A 66 14.34 6.72 9.74
N SER A 67 13.49 6.88 10.75
CA SER A 67 13.89 6.66 12.15
C SER A 67 14.31 5.23 12.38
N TYR A 68 13.54 4.26 11.84
CA TYR A 68 13.89 2.85 11.93
C TYR A 68 15.20 2.54 11.17
N ALA A 69 15.39 3.07 9.98
CA ALA A 69 16.62 2.91 9.20
C ALA A 69 17.87 3.42 9.94
N ASN A 70 17.74 4.55 10.65
CA ASN A 70 18.83 5.10 11.45
C ASN A 70 19.20 4.19 12.65
N GLU A 71 18.23 3.52 13.24
CA GLU A 71 18.41 2.62 14.39
C GLU A 71 18.98 1.25 14.00
N MET A 72 18.89 0.84 12.72
CA MET A 72 19.44 -0.43 12.27
C MET A 72 20.96 -0.51 12.55
N ALA A 73 21.41 -1.69 12.97
CA ALA A 73 22.83 -1.99 13.09
C ALA A 73 23.47 -2.24 11.72
N ILE A 74 24.79 -2.02 11.59
CA ILE A 74 25.57 -2.38 10.40
C ILE A 74 25.42 -3.89 10.14
N GLY A 75 25.07 -4.26 8.93
CA GLY A 75 24.81 -5.65 8.52
C GLY A 75 23.39 -6.13 8.83
N GLU A 76 22.58 -5.35 9.53
CA GLU A 76 21.19 -5.70 9.79
C GLU A 76 20.35 -5.61 8.52
N SER A 77 19.43 -6.57 8.37
CA SER A 77 18.44 -6.60 7.29
C SER A 77 17.03 -6.55 7.88
N THR A 78 16.14 -5.88 7.16
CA THR A 78 14.72 -5.75 7.53
C THR A 78 13.84 -5.82 6.31
N THR A 79 12.52 -5.96 6.54
CA THR A 79 11.52 -5.92 5.49
C THR A 79 10.47 -4.87 5.83
N VAL A 80 10.27 -3.95 4.90
CA VAL A 80 9.11 -3.06 4.85
C VAL A 80 8.02 -3.79 4.09
N TYR A 81 6.79 -3.77 4.60
CA TYR A 81 5.68 -4.34 3.84
C TYR A 81 4.42 -3.47 3.92
N VAL A 82 3.60 -3.64 2.90
CA VAL A 82 2.21 -3.18 2.86
C VAL A 82 1.35 -4.38 2.48
N GLU A 83 0.32 -4.63 3.30
CA GLU A 83 -0.68 -5.66 3.07
C GLU A 83 -2.04 -5.01 2.85
N LEU A 84 -2.76 -5.47 1.83
CA LEU A 84 -4.13 -5.08 1.52
C LEU A 84 -5.04 -6.30 1.64
N ILE A 85 -6.12 -6.16 2.38
CA ILE A 85 -7.21 -7.15 2.43
C ILE A 85 -8.41 -6.53 1.73
N LEU A 86 -8.91 -7.19 0.71
CA LEU A 86 -10.03 -6.70 -0.10
C LEU A 86 -10.91 -7.82 -0.64
N THR A 87 -12.15 -7.48 -1.02
CA THR A 87 -13.04 -8.37 -1.77
C THR A 87 -13.24 -7.82 -3.19
N HIS A 88 -13.13 -8.69 -4.18
CA HIS A 88 -13.44 -8.38 -5.58
C HIS A 88 -14.24 -9.53 -6.20
N LYS A 89 -15.40 -9.22 -6.79
CA LYS A 89 -16.31 -10.24 -7.40
C LYS A 89 -16.61 -11.42 -6.45
N GLY A 90 -16.82 -11.15 -5.16
CA GLY A 90 -17.14 -12.16 -4.15
C GLY A 90 -15.95 -12.99 -3.67
N ILE A 91 -14.74 -12.71 -4.11
CA ILE A 91 -13.51 -13.41 -3.70
C ILE A 91 -12.71 -12.49 -2.79
N ASP A 92 -12.26 -13.03 -1.65
CA ASP A 92 -11.39 -12.34 -0.72
C ASP A 92 -9.92 -12.52 -1.12
N TYR A 93 -9.22 -11.40 -1.22
CA TYR A 93 -7.80 -11.32 -1.56
C TYR A 93 -6.99 -10.73 -0.42
N THR A 94 -5.81 -11.29 -0.19
CA THR A 94 -4.73 -10.69 0.60
C THR A 94 -3.57 -10.42 -0.33
N ILE A 95 -3.22 -9.16 -0.51
CA ILE A 95 -2.15 -8.70 -1.40
C ILE A 95 -1.04 -8.13 -0.53
N VAL A 96 0.16 -8.69 -0.61
CA VAL A 96 1.31 -8.28 0.20
C VAL A 96 2.45 -7.88 -0.72
N LYS A 97 2.92 -6.64 -0.58
CA LYS A 97 4.16 -6.19 -1.20
C LYS A 97 5.23 -6.01 -0.15
N ASN A 98 6.36 -6.66 -0.36
CA ASN A 98 7.53 -6.61 0.48
C ASN A 98 8.68 -5.89 -0.23
N GLN A 99 9.45 -5.09 0.53
CA GLN A 99 10.71 -4.51 0.11
C GLN A 99 11.76 -4.78 1.19
N GLY A 100 12.79 -5.55 0.83
CA GLY A 100 13.93 -5.80 1.71
C GLY A 100 14.89 -4.62 1.74
N TYR A 101 15.51 -4.39 2.88
CA TYR A 101 16.56 -3.40 3.10
C TYR A 101 17.68 -4.00 3.94
N THR A 102 18.92 -3.58 3.65
CA THR A 102 20.11 -3.95 4.44
C THR A 102 20.95 -2.70 4.68
N LYS A 103 21.46 -2.53 5.92
CA LYS A 103 22.41 -1.50 6.26
C LYS A 103 23.83 -2.01 6.00
N ASP A 104 24.52 -1.40 5.04
CA ASP A 104 25.85 -1.81 4.64
C ASP A 104 26.94 -1.34 5.63
N ARG A 105 28.19 -1.72 5.34
CA ARG A 105 29.35 -1.39 6.19
C ARG A 105 29.66 0.11 6.26
N THR A 106 29.15 0.90 5.30
CA THR A 106 29.29 2.36 5.28
C THR A 106 28.20 3.06 6.09
N GLY A 107 27.22 2.31 6.61
CA GLY A 107 26.06 2.82 7.34
C GLY A 107 24.92 3.25 6.41
N GLU A 108 25.01 3.01 5.09
CA GLU A 108 23.96 3.31 4.14
C GLU A 108 22.92 2.16 4.12
N VAL A 109 21.63 2.53 4.14
CA VAL A 109 20.53 1.56 4.04
C VAL A 109 20.08 1.44 2.59
N LYS A 110 20.27 0.24 2.02
CA LYS A 110 19.99 -0.07 0.60
C LYS A 110 18.83 -1.04 0.45
N ALA A 111 17.99 -0.78 -0.53
CA ALA A 111 16.98 -1.72 -0.98
C ALA A 111 17.65 -2.93 -1.66
N VAL A 112 17.23 -4.15 -1.31
CA VAL A 112 17.86 -5.38 -1.82
C VAL A 112 16.91 -6.24 -2.65
N SER A 113 15.66 -6.41 -2.24
CA SER A 113 14.70 -7.27 -2.92
C SER A 113 13.30 -6.70 -2.82
N THR A 114 12.48 -6.97 -3.81
CA THR A 114 11.04 -6.67 -3.78
C THR A 114 10.26 -7.91 -4.17
N GLN A 115 9.12 -8.11 -3.54
CA GLN A 115 8.23 -9.23 -3.84
C GLN A 115 6.77 -8.79 -3.72
N LEU A 116 5.95 -9.25 -4.63
CA LEU A 116 4.49 -9.11 -4.60
C LEU A 116 3.86 -10.50 -4.52
N VAL A 117 3.06 -10.74 -3.48
CA VAL A 117 2.36 -12.00 -3.27
C VAL A 117 0.86 -11.72 -3.17
N ILE A 118 0.06 -12.54 -3.84
CA ILE A 118 -1.40 -12.45 -3.80
C ILE A 118 -1.95 -13.80 -3.37
N HIS A 119 -2.63 -13.80 -2.24
CA HIS A 119 -3.42 -14.93 -1.77
C HIS A 119 -4.91 -14.66 -1.99
N TYR A 120 -5.68 -15.70 -2.25
CA TYR A 120 -7.13 -15.62 -2.31
C TYR A 120 -7.76 -16.89 -1.75
N LYS A 121 -9.03 -16.81 -1.34
CA LYS A 121 -9.80 -17.99 -0.96
C LYS A 121 -10.57 -18.49 -2.16
N ASP A 122 -10.37 -19.79 -2.47
CA ASP A 122 -11.13 -20.46 -3.49
C ASP A 122 -12.59 -20.71 -3.05
N ARG A 123 -13.39 -21.34 -3.90
CA ARG A 123 -14.81 -21.66 -3.60
C ARG A 123 -14.98 -22.64 -2.45
N ASN A 124 -13.95 -23.41 -2.10
CA ASN A 124 -13.93 -24.37 -0.99
C ASN A 124 -13.40 -23.73 0.29
N GLY A 125 -13.03 -22.44 0.27
CA GLY A 125 -12.44 -21.71 1.40
C GLY A 125 -10.96 -21.99 1.62
N GLN A 126 -10.28 -22.72 0.69
CA GLN A 126 -8.85 -22.97 0.77
C GLN A 126 -8.07 -21.75 0.29
N THR A 127 -6.94 -21.48 0.95
CA THR A 127 -6.07 -20.36 0.57
C THR A 127 -5.15 -20.80 -0.57
N GLU A 128 -5.28 -20.13 -1.69
CA GLU A 128 -4.48 -20.30 -2.88
C GLU A 128 -3.56 -19.09 -3.09
N THR A 129 -2.44 -19.31 -3.79
CA THR A 129 -1.49 -18.25 -4.11
C THR A 129 -1.41 -18.06 -5.63
N VAL A 130 -1.54 -16.82 -6.08
CA VAL A 130 -1.37 -16.46 -7.50
C VAL A 130 0.10 -16.66 -7.87
N ARG A 131 0.37 -17.32 -9.00
CA ARG A 131 1.73 -17.53 -9.52
C ARG A 131 2.37 -16.17 -9.80
N GLU A 132 3.66 -16.01 -9.50
CA GLU A 132 4.39 -14.74 -9.64
C GLU A 132 4.21 -14.12 -11.02
N ALA A 133 4.34 -14.89 -12.10
CA ALA A 133 4.15 -14.42 -13.48
C ALA A 133 2.74 -13.88 -13.78
N GLN A 134 1.75 -14.17 -12.94
CA GLN A 134 0.35 -13.78 -13.13
C GLN A 134 -0.07 -12.62 -12.19
N THR A 135 0.78 -12.22 -11.24
CA THR A 135 0.42 -11.21 -10.23
C THR A 135 0.05 -9.88 -10.85
N VAL A 136 0.82 -9.38 -11.83
CA VAL A 136 0.54 -8.11 -12.51
C VAL A 136 -0.81 -8.15 -13.24
N GLY A 137 -1.09 -9.26 -13.94
CA GLY A 137 -2.38 -9.45 -14.62
C GLY A 137 -3.55 -9.50 -13.64
N LYS A 138 -3.36 -10.19 -12.50
CA LYS A 138 -4.37 -10.25 -11.44
C LYS A 138 -4.64 -8.89 -10.80
N ILE A 139 -3.62 -8.07 -10.54
CA ILE A 139 -3.80 -6.70 -10.06
C ILE A 139 -4.62 -5.87 -11.05
N LYS A 140 -4.31 -5.92 -12.36
CA LYS A 140 -5.06 -5.21 -13.40
C LYS A 140 -6.52 -5.66 -13.47
N GLU A 141 -6.81 -6.95 -13.23
CA GLU A 141 -8.17 -7.47 -13.16
C GLU A 141 -8.94 -6.94 -11.94
N ILE A 142 -8.29 -6.88 -10.77
CA ILE A 142 -8.89 -6.41 -9.51
C ILE A 142 -9.13 -4.89 -9.56
N LEU A 143 -8.10 -4.13 -9.94
CA LEU A 143 -8.14 -2.68 -10.05
C LEU A 143 -7.14 -2.20 -11.11
N PRO A 144 -7.59 -1.75 -12.29
CA PRO A 144 -6.74 -1.05 -13.24
C PRO A 144 -6.13 0.20 -12.63
N GLN A 145 -4.85 0.48 -12.95
CA GLN A 145 -4.10 1.58 -12.33
C GLN A 145 -4.78 2.94 -12.56
N GLU A 146 -5.40 3.15 -13.71
CA GLU A 146 -6.10 4.37 -14.09
C GLU A 146 -7.30 4.65 -13.18
N LEU A 147 -7.88 3.60 -12.58
CA LEU A 147 -9.02 3.70 -11.68
C LEU A 147 -8.61 3.89 -10.21
N SER A 148 -7.34 3.65 -9.87
CA SER A 148 -6.87 3.73 -8.47
C SER A 148 -7.06 5.12 -7.86
N ARG A 149 -6.95 6.18 -8.66
CA ARG A 149 -7.16 7.57 -8.25
C ARG A 149 -8.59 7.87 -7.74
N TYR A 150 -9.57 7.03 -8.07
CA TYR A 150 -10.96 7.18 -7.61
C TYR A 150 -11.24 6.48 -6.27
N PHE A 151 -10.27 5.75 -5.72
CA PHE A 151 -10.39 5.11 -4.42
C PHE A 151 -9.95 5.99 -3.25
N PHE A 152 -8.98 6.88 -3.50
CA PHE A 152 -8.49 7.81 -2.49
C PHE A 152 -8.66 9.23 -3.01
N PHE A 153 -9.57 9.96 -2.38
CA PHE A 153 -9.77 11.39 -2.62
C PHE A 153 -8.98 12.17 -1.58
N ASP A 154 -7.99 12.92 -2.02
CA ASP A 154 -7.36 13.95 -1.21
C ASP A 154 -8.21 15.22 -1.32
N GLY A 155 -8.67 15.77 -0.19
CA GLY A 155 -9.47 17.00 -0.16
C GLY A 155 -8.79 18.17 -0.86
N GLU A 156 -7.46 18.26 -0.82
CA GLU A 156 -6.70 19.29 -1.53
C GLU A 156 -6.73 19.11 -3.07
N ARG A 157 -7.01 17.92 -3.59
CA ARG A 157 -7.16 17.67 -5.04
C ARG A 157 -8.56 17.97 -5.56
N ILE A 158 -9.57 17.96 -4.71
CA ILE A 158 -10.95 18.31 -5.10
C ILE A 158 -11.03 19.75 -5.54
N ASP A 159 -10.35 20.65 -4.83
CA ASP A 159 -10.33 22.09 -5.18
C ASP A 159 -9.71 22.34 -6.55
N LYS A 160 -8.63 21.62 -6.92
CA LYS A 160 -8.01 21.71 -8.24
C LYS A 160 -8.88 21.16 -9.37
N MET A 161 -9.61 20.06 -9.11
CA MET A 161 -10.55 19.51 -10.12
C MET A 161 -11.73 20.44 -10.39
N SER A 162 -12.16 21.24 -9.42
CA SER A 162 -13.23 22.22 -9.62
C SER A 162 -12.78 23.44 -10.43
N GLU A 163 -11.50 23.81 -10.36
CA GLU A 163 -10.91 24.89 -11.15
C GLU A 163 -10.74 24.50 -12.63
N ASP A 164 -10.34 23.24 -12.92
CA ASP A 164 -10.19 22.72 -14.28
C ASP A 164 -11.52 22.53 -15.04
N ILE A 165 -12.65 22.47 -14.33
CA ILE A 165 -14.00 22.36 -14.94
C ILE A 165 -14.57 23.75 -15.27
N GLN A 166 -14.03 24.82 -14.68
CA GLN A 166 -14.50 26.20 -14.90
C GLN A 166 -13.65 26.99 -15.91
N SER A 167 -12.60 26.42 -16.44
CA SER A 167 -11.73 26.95 -17.50
C SER A 167 -12.02 26.27 -18.84
#